data_bd625120a1b2c3898d46d7c683e0450e
#
_entry.id   bd625120a1b2c3898d46d7c683e0450e
#
_cell.length_a   1.000
_cell.length_b   1.000
_cell.length_c   1.000
_cell.angle_alpha   90.00
_cell.angle_beta   90.00
_cell.angle_gamma   90.00
#
_symmetry.space_group_name_H-M   'P 1'
#
loop_
_entity.id
_entity.type
_entity.pdbx_description
1 polymer ?
#
loop_
_entity_poly.entity_id
_entity_poly.type
_entity_poly.pdbx_seq_one_letter_code
_entity_poly.pdbx_strand_id
1 'polypeptide(L)'
;MAKIIAGPCQHESLKQSLEIARHCAAICSKYGADYIFKASYDKANRSSIKGERGVGLESTMKDFLDLKQRGYKLLTDVHEVFQVDYIEDIVDVIQIPAFLCRQTDLIQRACKTDCIVNIKKGQFLAPWDMKGILSKTEEAKEVWITERGTSFGYNTLVVDFTGLDYMLNTYSAPIVLDATHAVQKPGGLGDSTGGNRDYVPGLCRAGSALGIEYFFLEVHPDPDNAPSDGLNMLKLEDFDRVVKEIHDMQRTFS
;
A
#
# COMPACT_ATOMS: atom_id res chain seq x y z
N MET A 1 -17.58 1.36 -5.72
CA MET A 1 -16.87 0.19 -6.33
C MET A 1 -15.48 0.15 -5.76
N ALA A 2 -15.07 -1.00 -5.19
CA ALA A 2 -13.77 -1.10 -4.54
C ALA A 2 -12.61 -0.89 -5.51
N LYS A 3 -11.54 -0.27 -5.02
CA LYS A 3 -10.23 -0.23 -5.67
C LYS A 3 -9.22 -0.97 -4.78
N ILE A 4 -8.65 -2.02 -5.31
CA ILE A 4 -7.73 -2.91 -4.59
C ILE A 4 -6.31 -2.73 -5.12
N ILE A 5 -5.45 -2.26 -4.25
CA ILE A 5 -4.00 -2.22 -4.46
C ILE A 5 -3.46 -3.49 -3.82
N ALA A 6 -2.91 -4.41 -4.62
CA ALA A 6 -2.37 -5.65 -4.07
C ALA A 6 -1.16 -6.18 -4.84
N GLY A 7 -0.27 -6.85 -4.10
CA GLY A 7 0.94 -7.47 -4.62
C GLY A 7 1.88 -7.87 -3.49
N PRO A 8 3.09 -8.35 -3.79
CA PRO A 8 4.05 -8.73 -2.76
C PRO A 8 4.61 -7.47 -2.07
N CYS A 9 5.05 -7.63 -0.83
CA CYS A 9 5.72 -6.53 -0.14
C CYS A 9 6.90 -5.98 -0.94
N GLN A 10 7.71 -6.89 -1.49
CA GLN A 10 8.93 -6.64 -2.25
C GLN A 10 8.90 -7.41 -3.58
N HIS A 11 9.38 -6.80 -4.66
CA HIS A 11 9.57 -7.49 -5.93
C HIS A 11 10.71 -8.51 -5.82
N GLU A 12 10.46 -9.73 -6.24
CA GLU A 12 11.44 -10.82 -6.21
C GLU A 12 11.80 -11.32 -7.62
N SER A 13 10.80 -11.45 -8.49
CA SER A 13 10.97 -11.84 -9.89
C SER A 13 9.75 -11.54 -10.74
N LEU A 14 9.95 -11.38 -12.04
CA LEU A 14 8.86 -11.24 -13.02
C LEU A 14 7.85 -12.40 -12.95
N LYS A 15 8.36 -13.63 -12.82
CA LYS A 15 7.50 -14.83 -12.78
C LYS A 15 6.52 -14.77 -11.61
N GLN A 16 7.00 -14.49 -10.41
CA GLN A 16 6.19 -14.40 -9.21
C GLN A 16 5.22 -13.21 -9.28
N SER A 17 5.70 -12.05 -9.74
CA SER A 17 4.85 -10.86 -9.90
C SER A 17 3.72 -11.09 -10.90
N LEU A 18 3.97 -11.80 -12.01
CA LEU A 18 2.94 -12.18 -12.98
C LEU A 18 1.93 -13.18 -12.41
N GLU A 19 2.38 -14.14 -11.60
CA GLU A 19 1.49 -15.09 -10.93
C GLU A 19 0.52 -14.35 -9.99
N ILE A 20 1.07 -13.51 -9.12
CA ILE A 20 0.29 -12.71 -8.16
C ILE A 20 -0.65 -11.75 -8.91
N ALA A 21 -0.15 -11.01 -9.92
CA ALA A 21 -0.94 -10.05 -10.67
C ALA A 21 -2.13 -10.70 -11.38
N ARG A 22 -1.92 -11.87 -12.03
CA ARG A 22 -3.01 -12.61 -12.68
C ARG A 22 -4.07 -13.07 -11.69
N HIS A 23 -3.65 -13.64 -10.57
CA HIS A 23 -4.55 -14.14 -9.53
C HIS A 23 -5.39 -13.00 -8.96
N CYS A 24 -4.75 -11.92 -8.53
CA CYS A 24 -5.44 -10.77 -7.95
C CYS A 24 -6.38 -10.07 -8.96
N ALA A 25 -5.93 -9.88 -10.20
CA ALA A 25 -6.76 -9.26 -11.23
C ALA A 25 -8.00 -10.07 -11.55
N ALA A 26 -7.88 -11.41 -11.65
CA ALA A 26 -9.03 -12.29 -11.89
C ALA A 26 -10.07 -12.22 -10.76
N ILE A 27 -9.62 -12.18 -9.50
CA ILE A 27 -10.49 -12.06 -8.34
C ILE A 27 -11.14 -10.67 -8.29
N CYS A 28 -10.39 -9.60 -8.49
CA CYS A 28 -10.94 -8.24 -8.51
C CYS A 28 -12.01 -8.12 -9.62
N SER A 29 -11.73 -8.62 -10.82
CA SER A 29 -12.70 -8.65 -11.93
C SER A 29 -13.97 -9.43 -11.57
N LYS A 30 -13.87 -10.57 -10.90
CA LYS A 30 -15.01 -11.40 -10.43
C LYS A 30 -15.98 -10.60 -9.54
N TYR A 31 -15.46 -9.68 -8.72
CA TYR A 31 -16.25 -8.86 -7.80
C TYR A 31 -16.46 -7.42 -8.28
N GLY A 32 -16.07 -7.10 -9.52
CA GLY A 32 -16.22 -5.78 -10.11
C GLY A 32 -15.34 -4.71 -9.46
N ALA A 33 -14.21 -5.08 -8.87
CA ALA A 33 -13.25 -4.16 -8.26
C ALA A 33 -12.15 -3.77 -9.25
N ASP A 34 -11.68 -2.52 -9.16
CA ASP A 34 -10.47 -2.08 -9.86
C ASP A 34 -9.23 -2.66 -9.18
N TYR A 35 -8.23 -3.07 -9.99
CA TYR A 35 -7.00 -3.66 -9.49
C TYR A 35 -5.76 -2.84 -9.88
N ILE A 36 -4.84 -2.66 -8.92
CA ILE A 36 -3.52 -2.07 -9.12
C ILE A 36 -2.48 -3.02 -8.51
N PHE A 37 -1.53 -3.47 -9.33
CA PHE A 37 -0.41 -4.28 -8.83
C PHE A 37 0.57 -3.40 -8.07
N LYS A 38 1.00 -3.84 -6.90
CA LYS A 38 2.01 -3.14 -6.08
C LYS A 38 3.17 -4.05 -5.72
N ALA A 39 4.38 -3.57 -5.91
CA ALA A 39 5.58 -4.11 -5.26
C ALA A 39 6.63 -3.01 -5.04
N SER A 40 7.48 -3.15 -4.02
CA SER A 40 8.64 -2.27 -3.80
C SER A 40 9.87 -2.85 -4.48
N TYR A 41 10.67 -2.00 -5.10
CA TYR A 41 11.97 -2.41 -5.68
C TYR A 41 13.09 -2.44 -4.66
N ASP A 42 12.93 -1.72 -3.56
CA ASP A 42 13.87 -1.63 -2.45
C ASP A 42 13.12 -1.43 -1.12
N LYS A 43 13.64 -2.00 -0.07
CA LYS A 43 13.22 -1.77 1.32
C LYS A 43 14.29 -0.94 2.03
N ALA A 44 14.32 0.39 1.73
CA ALA A 44 15.36 1.32 2.19
C ALA A 44 15.40 1.51 3.72
N ASN A 45 14.30 1.22 4.43
CA ASN A 45 14.12 1.50 5.86
C ASN A 45 14.10 0.24 6.75
N ARG A 46 14.89 -0.79 6.40
CA ARG A 46 15.00 -2.02 7.21
C ARG A 46 15.45 -1.74 8.64
N SER A 47 14.89 -2.48 9.60
CA SER A 47 15.33 -2.43 11.01
C SER A 47 16.76 -2.95 11.21
N SER A 48 17.22 -3.87 10.36
CA SER A 48 18.56 -4.45 10.41
C SER A 48 19.31 -4.22 9.11
N ILE A 49 20.61 -3.94 9.20
CA ILE A 49 21.51 -3.82 8.02
C ILE A 49 21.60 -5.14 7.25
N LYS A 50 21.26 -6.27 7.87
CA LYS A 50 21.24 -7.60 7.25
C LYS A 50 19.92 -7.90 6.53
N GLY A 51 18.93 -7.01 6.62
CA GLY A 51 17.61 -7.20 5.98
C GLY A 51 17.72 -7.17 4.45
N GLU A 52 16.96 -8.04 3.79
CA GLU A 52 16.86 -8.07 2.33
C GLU A 52 16.34 -6.75 1.79
N ARG A 53 17.09 -6.13 0.87
CA ARG A 53 16.76 -4.81 0.28
C ARG A 53 15.86 -4.92 -0.95
N GLY A 54 15.93 -6.01 -1.69
CA GLY A 54 15.24 -6.21 -2.97
C GLY A 54 16.21 -6.34 -4.15
N VAL A 55 15.63 -6.52 -5.35
CA VAL A 55 16.39 -6.70 -6.60
C VAL A 55 16.87 -5.39 -7.23
N GLY A 56 16.48 -4.25 -6.64
CA GLY A 56 16.90 -2.92 -7.07
C GLY A 56 16.01 -2.28 -8.14
N LEU A 57 16.23 -0.98 -8.33
CA LEU A 57 15.37 -0.12 -9.17
C LEU A 57 15.36 -0.56 -10.64
N GLU A 58 16.54 -0.68 -11.28
CA GLU A 58 16.63 -0.99 -12.71
C GLU A 58 15.99 -2.34 -13.07
N SER A 59 16.30 -3.38 -12.28
CA SER A 59 15.77 -4.72 -12.51
C SER A 59 14.25 -4.75 -12.36
N THR A 60 13.74 -4.12 -11.31
CA THR A 60 12.30 -4.06 -11.07
C THR A 60 11.58 -3.28 -12.17
N MET A 61 12.11 -2.14 -12.60
CA MET A 61 11.48 -1.33 -13.64
C MET A 61 11.43 -2.03 -14.99
N LYS A 62 12.43 -2.85 -15.31
CA LYS A 62 12.39 -3.71 -16.48
C LYS A 62 11.22 -4.72 -16.42
N ASP A 63 11.04 -5.36 -15.29
CA ASP A 63 9.96 -6.32 -15.06
C ASP A 63 8.58 -5.61 -15.01
N PHE A 64 8.54 -4.39 -14.49
CA PHE A 64 7.32 -3.57 -14.47
C PHE A 64 6.88 -3.12 -15.86
N LEU A 65 7.82 -2.85 -16.77
CA LEU A 65 7.49 -2.60 -18.18
C LEU A 65 6.76 -3.79 -18.83
N ASP A 66 7.19 -5.03 -18.53
CA ASP A 66 6.48 -6.25 -19.00
C ASP A 66 5.06 -6.33 -18.41
N LEU A 67 4.90 -6.07 -17.11
CA LEU A 67 3.58 -5.99 -16.47
C LEU A 67 2.69 -4.91 -17.10
N LYS A 68 3.24 -3.71 -17.34
CA LYS A 68 2.52 -2.60 -18.00
C LYS A 68 2.08 -2.95 -19.41
N GLN A 69 2.94 -3.60 -20.21
CA GLN A 69 2.60 -4.07 -21.56
C GLN A 69 1.46 -5.09 -21.57
N ARG A 70 1.28 -5.83 -20.46
CA ARG A 70 0.16 -6.75 -20.27
C ARG A 70 -1.11 -6.10 -19.76
N GLY A 71 -1.11 -4.76 -19.59
CA GLY A 71 -2.27 -3.96 -19.21
C GLY A 71 -2.49 -3.82 -17.70
N TYR A 72 -1.54 -4.20 -16.85
CA TYR A 72 -1.65 -3.95 -15.41
C TYR A 72 -1.35 -2.49 -15.08
N LYS A 73 -2.16 -1.92 -14.20
CA LYS A 73 -1.82 -0.67 -13.49
C LYS A 73 -0.82 -0.97 -12.39
N LEU A 74 0.16 -0.09 -12.21
CA LEU A 74 1.33 -0.35 -11.37
C LEU A 74 1.50 0.71 -10.30
N LEU A 75 1.87 0.29 -9.10
CA LEU A 75 2.24 1.13 -7.98
C LEU A 75 3.60 0.68 -7.41
N THR A 76 4.50 1.62 -7.19
CA THR A 76 5.71 1.40 -6.38
C THR A 76 6.01 2.60 -5.48
N ASP A 77 6.84 2.41 -4.48
CA ASP A 77 7.27 3.45 -3.56
C ASP A 77 8.64 4.03 -3.95
N VAL A 78 8.86 5.31 -3.63
CA VAL A 78 10.12 6.04 -3.83
C VAL A 78 10.68 6.51 -2.50
N HIS A 79 12.02 6.60 -2.40
CA HIS A 79 12.72 6.99 -1.19
C HIS A 79 13.55 8.25 -1.38
N GLU A 80 13.90 8.58 -2.63
CA GLU A 80 14.73 9.70 -3.02
C GLU A 80 14.16 10.41 -4.26
N VAL A 81 14.43 11.71 -4.39
CA VAL A 81 13.86 12.55 -5.44
C VAL A 81 14.17 12.04 -6.85
N PHE A 82 15.43 11.63 -7.11
CA PHE A 82 15.85 11.14 -8.43
C PHE A 82 15.14 9.87 -8.88
N GLN A 83 14.64 9.07 -7.93
CA GLN A 83 13.94 7.82 -8.26
C GLN A 83 12.59 8.10 -8.94
N VAL A 84 11.99 9.25 -8.65
CA VAL A 84 10.75 9.68 -9.32
C VAL A 84 10.96 9.80 -10.83
N ASP A 85 12.08 10.41 -11.25
CA ASP A 85 12.44 10.57 -12.67
C ASP A 85 12.59 9.23 -13.40
N TYR A 86 12.97 8.19 -12.66
CA TYR A 86 13.20 6.85 -13.21
C TYR A 86 11.91 6.06 -13.44
N ILE A 87 10.87 6.33 -12.65
CA ILE A 87 9.67 5.49 -12.61
C ILE A 87 8.43 6.15 -13.20
N GLU A 88 8.41 7.48 -13.36
CA GLU A 88 7.20 8.25 -13.70
C GLU A 88 6.53 7.82 -15.02
N ASP A 89 7.31 7.34 -16.00
CA ASP A 89 6.79 6.83 -17.28
C ASP A 89 6.35 5.36 -17.20
N ILE A 90 6.66 4.66 -16.12
CA ILE A 90 6.44 3.21 -15.98
C ILE A 90 5.23 2.92 -15.10
N VAL A 91 5.08 3.63 -13.98
CA VAL A 91 4.02 3.35 -13.01
C VAL A 91 2.83 4.31 -13.17
N ASP A 92 1.68 3.92 -12.67
CA ASP A 92 0.47 4.74 -12.64
C ASP A 92 0.32 5.48 -11.31
N VAL A 93 0.89 4.92 -10.24
CA VAL A 93 0.83 5.46 -8.88
C VAL A 93 2.20 5.46 -8.24
N ILE A 94 2.65 6.62 -7.78
CA ILE A 94 3.86 6.78 -6.97
C ILE A 94 3.48 6.82 -5.50
N GLN A 95 4.07 5.95 -4.70
CA GLN A 95 3.83 5.93 -3.25
C GLN A 95 4.95 6.64 -2.49
N ILE A 96 4.54 7.53 -1.59
CA ILE A 96 5.43 8.12 -0.57
C ILE A 96 5.31 7.27 0.71
N PRO A 97 6.40 6.62 1.16
CA PRO A 97 6.40 5.82 2.40
C PRO A 97 6.03 6.63 3.64
N ALA A 98 5.48 5.95 4.65
CA ALA A 98 5.00 6.58 5.88
C ALA A 98 6.08 7.40 6.62
N PHE A 99 7.31 6.90 6.68
CA PHE A 99 8.42 7.63 7.31
C PHE A 99 8.86 8.88 6.53
N LEU A 100 8.56 8.94 5.24
CA LEU A 100 8.92 10.04 4.35
C LEU A 100 7.73 10.98 4.04
N CYS A 101 6.59 10.78 4.68
CA CYS A 101 5.35 11.52 4.41
C CYS A 101 5.44 13.04 4.65
N ARG A 102 6.51 13.53 5.28
CA ARG A 102 6.76 14.97 5.50
C ARG A 102 7.88 15.54 4.62
N GLN A 103 8.55 14.73 3.80
CA GLN A 103 9.65 15.16 2.93
C GLN A 103 9.12 16.02 1.76
N THR A 104 9.29 17.34 1.90
CA THR A 104 8.69 18.32 0.97
C THR A 104 9.16 18.11 -0.47
N ASP A 105 10.46 18.01 -0.69
CA ASP A 105 11.03 17.93 -2.04
C ASP A 105 10.59 16.62 -2.74
N LEU A 106 10.53 15.51 -2.02
CA LEU A 106 10.09 14.23 -2.54
C LEU A 106 8.61 14.27 -2.96
N ILE A 107 7.75 14.81 -2.09
CA ILE A 107 6.32 14.95 -2.37
C ILE A 107 6.12 15.85 -3.59
N GLN A 108 6.72 17.05 -3.60
CA GLN A 108 6.56 18.00 -4.69
C GLN A 108 7.09 17.47 -6.03
N ARG A 109 8.21 16.71 -6.01
CA ARG A 109 8.69 16.09 -7.25
C ARG A 109 7.72 15.02 -7.76
N ALA A 110 7.18 14.18 -6.88
CA ALA A 110 6.16 13.20 -7.25
C ALA A 110 4.89 13.88 -7.80
N CYS A 111 4.47 15.00 -7.22
CA CYS A 111 3.29 15.76 -7.67
C CYS A 111 3.45 16.44 -9.04
N LYS A 112 4.68 16.59 -9.53
CA LYS A 112 4.95 17.15 -10.88
C LYS A 112 4.88 16.12 -12.01
N THR A 113 4.52 14.88 -11.69
CA THR A 113 4.34 13.80 -12.66
C THR A 113 2.88 13.65 -13.06
N ASP A 114 2.62 12.89 -14.12
CA ASP A 114 1.26 12.49 -14.51
C ASP A 114 0.71 11.34 -13.65
N CYS A 115 1.50 10.82 -12.70
CA CYS A 115 1.10 9.73 -11.81
C CYS A 115 0.17 10.23 -10.69
N ILE A 116 -0.64 9.32 -10.18
CA ILE A 116 -1.33 9.49 -8.90
C ILE A 116 -0.29 9.43 -7.78
N VAL A 117 -0.40 10.29 -6.76
CA VAL A 117 0.51 10.27 -5.60
C VAL A 117 -0.21 9.69 -4.40
N ASN A 118 0.19 8.49 -3.97
CA ASN A 118 -0.34 7.84 -2.77
C ASN A 118 0.57 8.12 -1.57
N ILE A 119 0.10 8.88 -0.58
CA ILE A 119 0.88 9.24 0.60
C ILE A 119 0.46 8.37 1.78
N LYS A 120 1.38 7.53 2.25
CA LYS A 120 1.18 6.76 3.49
C LYS A 120 1.23 7.72 4.69
N LYS A 121 0.15 7.81 5.45
CA LYS A 121 0.13 8.58 6.69
C LYS A 121 1.16 8.01 7.68
N GLY A 122 2.07 8.84 8.17
CA GLY A 122 3.04 8.44 9.19
C GLY A 122 2.34 7.97 10.48
N GLN A 123 2.89 6.92 11.11
CA GLN A 123 2.34 6.36 12.35
C GLN A 123 2.33 7.36 13.52
N PHE A 124 3.10 8.43 13.40
CA PHE A 124 3.26 9.51 14.38
C PHE A 124 2.35 10.71 14.12
N LEU A 125 1.56 10.71 13.04
CA LEU A 125 0.70 11.82 12.64
C LEU A 125 -0.74 11.62 13.13
N ALA A 126 -1.32 12.70 13.62
CA ALA A 126 -2.76 12.77 13.80
C ALA A 126 -3.48 12.90 12.43
N PRO A 127 -4.75 12.47 12.33
CA PRO A 127 -5.52 12.59 11.08
C PRO A 127 -5.57 14.02 10.51
N TRP A 128 -5.70 15.03 11.36
CA TRP A 128 -5.75 16.44 10.99
C TRP A 128 -4.39 17.02 10.55
N ASP A 129 -3.28 16.38 10.89
CA ASP A 129 -1.95 16.81 10.43
C ASP A 129 -1.74 16.55 8.93
N MET A 130 -2.57 15.70 8.32
CA MET A 130 -2.55 15.48 6.88
C MET A 130 -2.85 16.75 6.07
N LYS A 131 -3.54 17.74 6.65
CA LYS A 131 -3.74 19.05 6.03
C LYS A 131 -2.41 19.71 5.64
N GLY A 132 -1.41 19.66 6.53
CA GLY A 132 -0.08 20.22 6.25
C GLY A 132 0.70 19.45 5.16
N ILE A 133 0.41 18.17 4.99
CA ILE A 133 1.00 17.37 3.91
C ILE A 133 0.29 17.66 2.59
N LEU A 134 -1.04 17.71 2.59
CA LEU A 134 -1.84 18.02 1.41
C LEU A 134 -1.55 19.42 0.85
N SER A 135 -1.16 20.39 1.68
CA SER A 135 -0.73 21.71 1.20
C SER A 135 0.55 21.70 0.36
N LYS A 136 1.25 20.57 0.28
CA LYS A 136 2.43 20.38 -0.58
C LYS A 136 2.10 19.72 -1.92
N THR A 137 0.84 19.33 -2.14
CA THR A 137 0.43 18.51 -3.28
C THR A 137 -0.41 19.26 -4.33
N GLU A 138 -0.34 20.60 -4.34
CA GLU A 138 -1.15 21.46 -5.22
C GLU A 138 -0.94 21.18 -6.72
N GLU A 139 0.25 20.71 -7.11
CA GLU A 139 0.58 20.39 -8.51
C GLU A 139 0.19 18.96 -8.91
N ALA A 140 -0.28 18.15 -7.96
CA ALA A 140 -0.61 16.75 -8.25
C ALA A 140 -1.90 16.61 -9.05
N LYS A 141 -1.89 15.69 -10.00
CA LYS A 141 -3.08 15.30 -10.77
C LYS A 141 -4.16 14.68 -9.88
N GLU A 142 -3.75 13.80 -8.99
CA GLU A 142 -4.59 13.13 -7.99
C GLU A 142 -3.74 12.70 -6.80
N VAL A 143 -4.28 12.82 -5.58
CA VAL A 143 -3.60 12.41 -4.35
C VAL A 143 -4.49 11.47 -3.56
N TRP A 144 -3.92 10.38 -3.05
CA TRP A 144 -4.56 9.48 -2.10
C TRP A 144 -3.86 9.56 -0.74
N ILE A 145 -4.63 9.39 0.32
CA ILE A 145 -4.11 9.26 1.69
C ILE A 145 -4.28 7.83 2.14
N THR A 146 -3.19 7.18 2.54
CA THR A 146 -3.25 5.81 3.07
C THR A 146 -3.08 5.79 4.57
N GLU A 147 -4.12 5.38 5.29
CA GLU A 147 -4.05 5.00 6.71
C GLU A 147 -3.42 3.61 6.83
N ARG A 148 -2.45 3.46 7.74
CA ARG A 148 -1.69 2.22 7.95
C ARG A 148 -1.42 1.89 9.43
N GLY A 149 -2.18 2.47 10.32
CA GLY A 149 -2.02 2.36 11.75
C GLY A 149 -1.20 3.50 12.34
N THR A 150 -1.57 3.85 13.55
CA THR A 150 -0.92 4.85 14.40
C THR A 150 -0.21 4.16 15.55
N SER A 151 0.97 4.65 15.95
CA SER A 151 1.71 4.11 17.09
C SER A 151 0.91 4.21 18.37
N PHE A 152 0.80 3.10 19.08
CA PHE A 152 0.11 2.99 20.37
C PHE A 152 1.07 2.35 21.39
N GLY A 153 1.81 3.19 22.11
CA GLY A 153 2.93 2.73 22.91
C GLY A 153 4.09 2.24 22.05
N TYR A 154 4.86 1.27 22.56
CA TYR A 154 6.01 0.68 21.86
C TYR A 154 5.58 -0.54 21.03
N ASN A 155 6.14 -0.68 19.84
CA ASN A 155 6.02 -1.86 18.97
C ASN A 155 4.57 -2.29 18.65
N THR A 156 3.59 -1.38 18.77
CA THR A 156 2.18 -1.67 18.53
C THR A 156 1.56 -0.57 17.67
N LEU A 157 0.72 -0.97 16.73
CA LEU A 157 -0.09 -0.08 15.90
C LEU A 157 -1.57 -0.36 16.14
N VAL A 158 -2.37 0.69 16.02
CA VAL A 158 -3.84 0.61 16.00
C VAL A 158 -4.38 1.41 14.82
N VAL A 159 -5.50 0.97 14.26
CA VAL A 159 -6.29 1.77 13.33
C VAL A 159 -7.30 2.55 14.15
N ASP A 160 -7.19 3.87 14.13
CA ASP A 160 -8.17 4.76 14.72
C ASP A 160 -9.30 5.01 13.70
N PHE A 161 -10.44 4.35 13.92
CA PHE A 161 -11.60 4.50 13.04
C PHE A 161 -12.27 5.86 13.16
N THR A 162 -12.13 6.56 14.30
CA THR A 162 -12.59 7.96 14.43
C THR A 162 -11.72 8.88 13.58
N GLY A 163 -10.43 8.60 13.50
CA GLY A 163 -9.50 9.29 12.61
C GLY A 163 -9.76 9.02 11.13
N LEU A 164 -10.13 7.79 10.76
CA LEU A 164 -10.57 7.46 9.40
C LEU A 164 -11.83 8.22 9.01
N ASP A 165 -12.85 8.22 9.88
CA ASP A 165 -14.10 8.97 9.67
C ASP A 165 -13.83 10.48 9.52
N TYR A 166 -12.96 11.04 10.37
CA TYR A 166 -12.52 12.43 10.23
C TYR A 166 -11.92 12.71 8.85
N MET A 167 -11.00 11.86 8.38
CA MET A 167 -10.34 12.05 7.08
C MET A 167 -11.32 11.92 5.91
N LEU A 168 -12.23 10.94 5.94
CA LEU A 168 -13.28 10.75 4.94
C LEU A 168 -14.20 11.98 4.82
N ASN A 169 -14.55 12.61 5.94
CA ASN A 169 -15.46 13.75 5.96
C ASN A 169 -14.75 15.11 5.75
N THR A 170 -13.41 15.16 5.88
CA THR A 170 -12.67 16.42 5.84
C THR A 170 -11.90 16.63 4.54
N TYR A 171 -11.35 15.56 3.98
CA TYR A 171 -10.48 15.66 2.79
C TYR A 171 -11.21 15.18 1.54
N SER A 172 -10.99 15.89 0.42
CA SER A 172 -11.47 15.47 -0.90
C SER A 172 -10.63 14.35 -1.51
N ALA A 173 -9.43 14.11 -0.96
CA ALA A 173 -8.55 13.04 -1.39
C ALA A 173 -9.13 11.67 -0.99
N PRO A 174 -9.16 10.67 -1.88
CA PRO A 174 -9.52 9.30 -1.53
C PRO A 174 -8.70 8.77 -0.36
N ILE A 175 -9.39 8.08 0.56
CA ILE A 175 -8.77 7.46 1.72
C ILE A 175 -8.59 5.97 1.44
N VAL A 176 -7.35 5.50 1.53
CA VAL A 176 -6.95 4.10 1.36
C VAL A 176 -6.73 3.48 2.74
N LEU A 177 -7.30 2.32 3.01
CA LEU A 177 -6.96 1.53 4.20
C LEU A 177 -5.93 0.47 3.85
N ASP A 178 -4.73 0.62 4.40
CA ASP A 178 -3.70 -0.41 4.37
C ASP A 178 -3.90 -1.36 5.55
N ALA A 179 -4.65 -2.42 5.31
CA ALA A 179 -4.99 -3.38 6.34
C ALA A 179 -3.82 -4.32 6.70
N THR A 180 -2.86 -4.51 5.79
CA THR A 180 -1.71 -5.40 6.05
C THR A 180 -0.63 -4.74 6.91
N HIS A 181 -0.29 -3.49 6.63
CA HIS A 181 0.68 -2.78 7.48
C HIS A 181 0.08 -2.30 8.81
N ALA A 182 -1.23 -2.17 8.90
CA ALA A 182 -1.92 -1.78 10.13
C ALA A 182 -1.83 -2.84 11.25
N VAL A 183 -1.58 -4.11 10.90
CA VAL A 183 -1.43 -5.20 11.86
C VAL A 183 0.03 -5.54 12.20
N GLN A 184 0.97 -4.72 11.72
CA GLN A 184 2.40 -4.85 12.07
C GLN A 184 2.65 -4.60 13.55
N LYS A 185 3.70 -5.27 14.05
CA LYS A 185 4.35 -4.95 15.33
C LYS A 185 5.79 -4.52 15.02
N PRO A 186 6.03 -3.24 14.71
CA PRO A 186 7.35 -2.75 14.31
C PRO A 186 8.41 -3.08 15.35
N GLY A 187 9.51 -3.76 14.94
CA GLY A 187 10.57 -4.18 15.85
C GLY A 187 10.14 -5.22 16.91
N GLY A 188 8.94 -5.79 16.80
CA GLY A 188 8.39 -6.71 17.81
C GLY A 188 9.13 -8.04 17.98
N LEU A 189 10.00 -8.38 17.02
CA LEU A 189 10.88 -9.55 17.05
C LEU A 189 12.38 -9.16 17.13
N GLY A 190 12.69 -7.92 17.56
CA GLY A 190 14.05 -7.38 17.60
C GLY A 190 14.53 -6.95 16.22
N ASP A 191 15.16 -7.85 15.49
CA ASP A 191 15.74 -7.56 14.14
C ASP A 191 14.70 -7.57 13.01
N SER A 192 13.45 -7.92 13.27
CA SER A 192 12.37 -8.01 12.28
C SER A 192 11.04 -7.51 12.81
N THR A 193 10.14 -7.22 11.88
CA THR A 193 8.77 -6.79 12.16
C THR A 193 7.91 -8.02 12.49
N GLY A 194 7.22 -7.98 13.63
CA GLY A 194 6.14 -8.91 13.98
C GLY A 194 4.81 -8.48 13.38
N GLY A 195 3.76 -9.27 13.60
CA GLY A 195 2.40 -8.95 13.17
C GLY A 195 1.47 -10.16 13.20
N ASN A 196 0.23 -9.96 12.75
CA ASN A 196 -0.73 -11.06 12.62
C ASN A 196 -1.73 -10.79 11.47
N ARG A 197 -1.57 -11.53 10.37
CA ARG A 197 -2.42 -11.47 9.17
C ARG A 197 -3.89 -11.82 9.43
N ASP A 198 -4.20 -12.55 10.49
CA ASP A 198 -5.57 -12.97 10.80
C ASP A 198 -6.51 -11.80 11.08
N TYR A 199 -5.95 -10.64 11.46
CA TYR A 199 -6.74 -9.43 11.71
C TYR A 199 -7.05 -8.63 10.43
N VAL A 200 -6.35 -8.88 9.32
CA VAL A 200 -6.53 -8.14 8.05
C VAL A 200 -7.98 -8.19 7.55
N PRO A 201 -8.66 -9.37 7.48
CA PRO A 201 -10.05 -9.41 7.02
C PRO A 201 -11.00 -8.60 7.92
N GLY A 202 -10.77 -8.62 9.24
CA GLY A 202 -11.55 -7.82 10.20
C GLY A 202 -11.45 -6.31 9.95
N LEU A 203 -10.24 -5.81 9.69
CA LEU A 203 -10.01 -4.40 9.35
C LEU A 203 -10.65 -4.04 7.99
N CYS A 204 -10.58 -4.93 7.00
CA CYS A 204 -11.23 -4.72 5.71
C CYS A 204 -12.75 -4.59 5.86
N ARG A 205 -13.40 -5.47 6.63
CA ARG A 205 -14.85 -5.38 6.89
C ARG A 205 -15.22 -4.08 7.60
N ALA A 206 -14.48 -3.71 8.65
CA ALA A 206 -14.72 -2.49 9.41
C ALA A 206 -14.51 -1.24 8.53
N GLY A 207 -13.46 -1.20 7.72
CA GLY A 207 -13.23 -0.12 6.75
C GLY A 207 -14.33 -0.03 5.70
N SER A 208 -14.78 -1.17 5.15
CA SER A 208 -15.90 -1.19 4.20
C SER A 208 -17.20 -0.67 4.81
N ALA A 209 -17.51 -1.05 6.06
CA ALA A 209 -18.68 -0.57 6.77
C ALA A 209 -18.64 0.94 7.06
N LEU A 210 -17.44 1.52 7.21
CA LEU A 210 -17.23 2.96 7.37
C LEU A 210 -17.32 3.73 6.04
N GLY A 211 -17.35 3.03 4.89
CA GLY A 211 -17.40 3.66 3.57
C GLY A 211 -16.05 3.78 2.87
N ILE A 212 -15.01 3.11 3.35
CA ILE A 212 -13.74 3.02 2.63
C ILE A 212 -13.96 2.24 1.32
N GLU A 213 -13.51 2.84 0.21
CA GLU A 213 -13.58 2.22 -1.11
C GLU A 213 -12.21 1.70 -1.60
N TYR A 214 -11.10 2.19 -1.03
CA TYR A 214 -9.74 1.89 -1.46
C TYR A 214 -9.03 1.04 -0.41
N PHE A 215 -8.52 -0.12 -0.81
CA PHE A 215 -7.81 -1.04 0.10
C PHE A 215 -6.42 -1.36 -0.43
N PHE A 216 -5.46 -1.38 0.48
CA PHE A 216 -4.09 -1.80 0.20
C PHE A 216 -3.82 -3.11 0.95
N LEU A 217 -3.46 -4.16 0.20
CA LEU A 217 -3.29 -5.53 0.69
C LEU A 217 -1.98 -6.11 0.16
N GLU A 218 -1.06 -6.48 1.02
CA GLU A 218 0.08 -7.27 0.59
C GLU A 218 -0.26 -8.76 0.59
N VAL A 219 0.10 -9.45 -0.50
CA VAL A 219 -0.23 -10.87 -0.73
C VAL A 219 1.00 -11.60 -1.26
N HIS A 220 1.15 -12.86 -0.86
CA HIS A 220 2.27 -13.68 -1.31
C HIS A 220 1.85 -15.17 -1.39
N PRO A 221 2.37 -15.96 -2.35
CA PRO A 221 2.08 -17.40 -2.43
C PRO A 221 2.54 -18.16 -1.17
N ASP A 222 3.70 -17.78 -0.63
CA ASP A 222 4.29 -18.33 0.59
C ASP A 222 4.81 -17.19 1.48
N PRO A 223 3.91 -16.49 2.21
CA PRO A 223 4.32 -15.32 2.97
C PRO A 223 5.26 -15.65 4.14
N ASP A 224 5.23 -16.87 4.68
CA ASP A 224 6.06 -17.25 5.80
C ASP A 224 7.55 -17.35 5.45
N ASN A 225 7.88 -17.55 4.17
CA ASN A 225 9.23 -17.56 3.62
C ASN A 225 9.56 -16.31 2.78
N ALA A 226 8.68 -15.30 2.77
CA ALA A 226 8.91 -14.07 2.03
C ALA A 226 10.05 -13.23 2.65
N PRO A 227 10.78 -12.46 1.84
CA PRO A 227 11.94 -11.67 2.30
C PRO A 227 11.53 -10.49 3.20
N SER A 228 10.26 -10.11 3.23
CA SER A 228 9.74 -8.96 4.00
C SER A 228 8.31 -9.17 4.44
N ASP A 229 8.00 -8.68 5.65
CA ASP A 229 6.64 -8.54 6.22
C ASP A 229 5.77 -9.81 6.20
N GLY A 230 6.41 -10.98 6.16
CA GLY A 230 5.73 -12.27 6.00
C GLY A 230 4.57 -12.51 6.95
N LEU A 231 4.70 -12.12 8.22
CA LEU A 231 3.64 -12.30 9.23
C LEU A 231 2.39 -11.45 9.00
N ASN A 232 2.47 -10.42 8.16
CA ASN A 232 1.38 -9.49 7.90
C ASN A 232 0.72 -9.74 6.54
N MET A 233 1.47 -10.27 5.57
CA MET A 233 0.96 -10.52 4.23
C MET A 233 -0.10 -11.62 4.24
N LEU A 234 -1.17 -11.41 3.51
CA LEU A 234 -2.16 -12.44 3.22
C LEU A 234 -1.53 -13.56 2.37
N LYS A 235 -1.96 -14.79 2.61
CA LYS A 235 -1.73 -15.86 1.65
C LYS A 235 -2.51 -15.57 0.38
N LEU A 236 -1.90 -15.84 -0.77
CA LEU A 236 -2.54 -15.58 -2.06
C LEU A 236 -3.88 -16.35 -2.21
N GLU A 237 -3.97 -17.54 -1.61
CA GLU A 237 -5.19 -18.36 -1.55
C GLU A 237 -6.34 -17.72 -0.76
N ASP A 238 -6.03 -16.88 0.25
CA ASP A 238 -7.03 -16.18 1.07
C ASP A 238 -7.58 -14.92 0.41
N PHE A 239 -6.95 -14.44 -0.67
CA PHE A 239 -7.29 -13.16 -1.29
C PHE A 239 -8.74 -13.11 -1.81
N ASP A 240 -9.24 -14.21 -2.43
CA ASP A 240 -10.63 -14.28 -2.90
C ASP A 240 -11.64 -14.06 -1.78
N ARG A 241 -11.42 -14.69 -0.62
CA ARG A 241 -12.27 -14.52 0.56
C ARG A 241 -12.29 -13.07 1.06
N VAL A 242 -11.12 -12.43 1.14
CA VAL A 242 -11.02 -11.05 1.63
C VAL A 242 -11.70 -10.06 0.68
N VAL A 243 -11.46 -10.18 -0.62
CA VAL A 243 -12.11 -9.30 -1.63
C VAL A 243 -13.62 -9.52 -1.66
N LYS A 244 -14.08 -10.78 -1.51
CA LYS A 244 -15.51 -11.08 -1.37
C LYS A 244 -16.12 -10.39 -0.14
N GLU A 245 -15.46 -10.47 1.01
CA GLU A 245 -15.94 -9.82 2.24
C GLU A 245 -16.03 -8.30 2.08
N ILE A 246 -15.05 -7.66 1.44
CA ILE A 246 -15.09 -6.22 1.10
C ILE A 246 -16.31 -5.92 0.22
N HIS A 247 -16.48 -6.69 -0.86
CA HIS A 247 -17.60 -6.51 -1.81
C HIS A 247 -18.96 -6.65 -1.13
N ASP A 248 -19.15 -7.70 -0.33
CA ASP A 248 -20.42 -7.96 0.36
C ASP A 248 -20.74 -6.85 1.38
N MET A 249 -19.75 -6.38 2.13
CA MET A 249 -19.92 -5.28 3.09
C MET A 249 -20.26 -3.96 2.40
N GLN A 250 -19.58 -3.60 1.33
CA GLN A 250 -19.90 -2.38 0.57
C GLN A 250 -21.33 -2.41 0.02
N ARG A 251 -21.81 -3.55 -0.46
CA ARG A 251 -23.20 -3.70 -0.92
C ARG A 251 -24.24 -3.62 0.18
N THR A 252 -23.87 -3.92 1.41
CA THR A 252 -24.79 -3.87 2.57
C THR A 252 -24.98 -2.44 3.06
N PHE A 253 -23.96 -1.59 2.92
CA PHE A 253 -23.96 -0.22 3.46
C PHE A 253 -24.03 0.87 2.37
N SER A 254 -24.15 0.51 1.06
CA SER A 254 -24.45 1.42 -0.05
C SER A 254 -25.95 1.56 -0.20
#